data_963bb538b90bc493f713875c9356ddaf
#
_entry.id   963bb538b90bc493f713875c9356ddaf
#
_cell.length_a   1.000
_cell.length_b   1.000
_cell.length_c   1.000
_cell.angle_alpha   90.00
_cell.angle_beta   90.00
_cell.angle_gamma   90.00
#
_symmetry.space_group_name_H-M   'P 1'
#
loop_
_entity.id
_entity.type
_entity.pdbx_description
1 polymer ?
#
loop_
_entity_poly.entity_id
_entity_poly.type
_entity_poly.pdbx_seq_one_letter_code
_entity_poly.pdbx_strand_id
1 'polypeptide(L)'
;GGKIFIEGQDLLNLNNKELIELRRNKMGMVFQSFALLPHKTVVENIAFPLQIKGIKTEESINKAMEMVKLVGLDGRENYFPRELSGGQQQRVGIARSLAVEPDIWFLDEPFSALDPLIRKEMQDEFLRLQDKLQKTIMFITHDFDEALKLADRIAIMKDGIIEQLDTPANIVLNPATEYV
;
A
#
# COMPACT_ATOMS: atom_id res chain seq x y z
N GLY A 1 8.27 -24.93 4.96
CA GLY A 1 7.85 -23.84 5.81
C GLY A 1 8.95 -22.80 5.88
N GLY A 2 8.62 -21.56 5.54
CA GLY A 2 9.53 -20.42 5.67
C GLY A 2 9.46 -19.79 7.04
N LYS A 3 10.34 -18.83 7.32
CA LYS A 3 10.29 -17.95 8.48
C LYS A 3 10.14 -16.51 8.00
N ILE A 4 9.41 -15.70 8.75
CA ILE A 4 9.21 -14.28 8.46
C ILE A 4 9.63 -13.48 9.68
N PHE A 5 10.62 -12.61 9.50
CA PHE A 5 11.13 -11.76 10.57
C PHE A 5 10.78 -10.29 10.29
N ILE A 6 10.27 -9.59 11.30
CA ILE A 6 10.13 -8.13 11.31
C ILE A 6 10.87 -7.62 12.54
N GLU A 7 11.83 -6.73 12.36
CA GLU A 7 12.68 -6.19 13.43
C GLU A 7 13.33 -7.29 14.31
N GLY A 8 13.71 -8.41 13.67
CA GLY A 8 14.31 -9.55 14.36
C GLY A 8 13.31 -10.49 15.06
N GLN A 9 12.02 -10.19 15.04
CA GLN A 9 10.98 -11.00 15.65
C GLN A 9 10.34 -11.95 14.63
N ASP A 10 10.37 -13.26 14.91
CA ASP A 10 9.75 -14.29 14.05
C ASP A 10 8.23 -14.26 14.20
N LEU A 11 7.53 -13.90 13.12
CA LEU A 11 6.06 -13.75 13.11
C LEU A 11 5.32 -15.05 13.37
N LEU A 12 5.92 -16.20 13.04
CA LEU A 12 5.30 -17.51 13.23
C LEU A 12 5.22 -17.92 14.71
N ASN A 13 6.02 -17.29 15.55
CA ASN A 13 6.05 -17.53 17.00
C ASN A 13 5.15 -16.60 17.79
N LEU A 14 4.50 -15.62 17.12
CA LEU A 14 3.59 -14.67 17.76
C LEU A 14 2.21 -15.29 17.99
N ASN A 15 1.63 -14.99 19.13
CA ASN A 15 0.21 -15.28 19.37
C ASN A 15 -0.71 -14.29 18.62
N ASN A 16 -2.00 -14.59 18.55
CA ASN A 16 -2.97 -13.77 17.81
C ASN A 16 -3.03 -12.31 18.28
N LYS A 17 -2.87 -12.05 19.59
CA LYS A 17 -2.90 -10.70 20.14
C LYS A 17 -1.67 -9.90 19.69
N GLU A 18 -0.51 -10.49 19.75
CA GLU A 18 0.75 -9.89 19.28
C GLU A 18 0.73 -9.62 17.79
N LEU A 19 0.18 -10.55 16.97
CA LEU A 19 0.00 -10.34 15.53
C LEU A 19 -0.96 -9.18 15.22
N ILE A 20 -2.06 -9.04 15.96
CA ILE A 20 -3.00 -7.92 15.82
C ILE A 20 -2.30 -6.59 16.15
N GLU A 21 -1.55 -6.54 17.25
CA GLU A 21 -0.81 -5.33 17.65
C GLU A 21 0.27 -4.95 16.63
N LEU A 22 1.02 -5.93 16.13
CA LEU A 22 2.03 -5.70 15.10
C LEU A 22 1.39 -5.16 13.82
N ARG A 23 0.31 -5.78 13.33
CA ARG A 23 -0.40 -5.32 12.13
C ARG A 23 -0.95 -3.91 12.31
N ARG A 24 -1.56 -3.64 13.48
CA ARG A 24 -2.17 -2.34 13.79
C ARG A 24 -1.15 -1.21 13.85
N ASN A 25 0.05 -1.48 14.38
CA ASN A 25 1.03 -0.45 14.69
C ASN A 25 2.15 -0.31 13.65
N LYS A 26 2.52 -1.40 12.97
CA LYS A 26 3.69 -1.45 12.11
C LYS A 26 3.37 -1.59 10.62
N MET A 27 2.17 -2.05 10.26
CA MET A 27 1.83 -2.40 8.89
C MET A 27 0.72 -1.53 8.34
N GLY A 28 0.91 -0.98 7.15
CA GLY A 28 -0.15 -0.43 6.31
C GLY A 28 -0.39 -1.35 5.13
N MET A 29 -1.63 -1.47 4.67
CA MET A 29 -1.97 -2.30 3.52
C MET A 29 -2.94 -1.60 2.58
N VAL A 30 -2.62 -1.66 1.29
CA VAL A 30 -3.50 -1.28 0.18
C VAL A 30 -3.88 -2.54 -0.57
N PHE A 31 -5.18 -2.74 -0.76
CA PHE A 31 -5.75 -3.92 -1.41
C PHE A 31 -6.10 -3.65 -2.87
N GLN A 32 -6.07 -4.66 -3.70
CA GLN A 32 -6.46 -4.63 -5.11
C GLN A 32 -7.88 -4.06 -5.32
N SER A 33 -8.84 -4.38 -4.48
CA SER A 33 -10.24 -3.96 -4.58
C SER A 33 -10.59 -2.70 -3.80
N PHE A 34 -9.62 -1.83 -3.51
CA PHE A 34 -9.71 -0.62 -2.69
C PHE A 34 -10.20 -0.86 -1.24
N ALA A 35 -11.05 -1.85 -1.01
CA ALA A 35 -11.61 -2.26 0.29
C ALA A 35 -12.15 -1.08 1.13
N LEU A 36 -12.76 -0.09 0.47
CA LEU A 36 -13.36 1.07 1.15
C LEU A 36 -14.67 0.68 1.84
N LEU A 37 -14.97 1.34 2.94
CA LEU A 37 -16.22 1.20 3.67
C LEU A 37 -17.29 2.01 2.93
N PRO A 38 -18.29 1.37 2.28
CA PRO A 38 -19.21 2.05 1.35
C PRO A 38 -20.16 3.02 2.04
N HIS A 39 -20.38 2.84 3.35
CA HIS A 39 -21.24 3.67 4.19
C HIS A 39 -20.52 4.82 4.89
N LYS A 40 -19.23 4.98 4.64
CA LYS A 40 -18.37 6.04 5.19
C LYS A 40 -17.90 6.96 4.08
N THR A 41 -17.80 8.26 4.39
CA THR A 41 -17.22 9.26 3.49
C THR A 41 -15.71 9.05 3.31
N VAL A 42 -15.07 9.81 2.43
CA VAL A 42 -13.61 9.82 2.22
C VAL A 42 -12.87 10.03 3.53
N VAL A 43 -13.18 11.13 4.22
CA VAL A 43 -12.50 11.47 5.48
C VAL A 43 -12.74 10.42 6.57
N GLU A 44 -13.94 9.87 6.65
CA GLU A 44 -14.28 8.82 7.62
C GLU A 44 -13.57 7.49 7.30
N ASN A 45 -13.40 7.14 6.01
CA ASN A 45 -12.61 5.97 5.60
C ASN A 45 -11.16 6.11 6.04
N ILE A 46 -10.57 7.29 5.85
CA ILE A 46 -9.17 7.56 6.21
C ILE A 46 -8.99 7.61 7.73
N ALA A 47 -9.95 8.21 8.46
CA ALA A 47 -9.92 8.31 9.92
C ALA A 47 -10.15 6.95 10.63
N PHE A 48 -10.83 6.01 9.98
CA PHE A 48 -11.27 4.76 10.58
C PHE A 48 -10.15 3.96 11.27
N PRO A 49 -9.00 3.68 10.64
CA PRO A 49 -7.93 2.93 11.31
C PRO A 49 -7.32 3.68 12.50
N LEU A 50 -7.32 5.00 12.50
CA LEU A 50 -6.88 5.82 13.63
C LEU A 50 -7.82 5.65 14.83
N GLN A 51 -9.14 5.65 14.57
CA GLN A 51 -10.16 5.40 15.60
C GLN A 51 -10.04 3.99 16.19
N ILE A 52 -9.74 2.97 15.36
CA ILE A 52 -9.45 1.60 15.81
C ILE A 52 -8.19 1.55 16.71
N LYS A 53 -7.22 2.43 16.49
CA LYS A 53 -6.06 2.61 17.38
C LYS A 53 -6.43 3.29 18.71
N GLY A 54 -7.65 3.79 18.87
CA GLY A 54 -8.10 4.51 20.07
C GLY A 54 -7.80 6.01 20.05
N ILE A 55 -7.40 6.57 18.90
CA ILE A 55 -7.21 8.02 18.73
C ILE A 55 -8.58 8.69 18.75
N LYS A 56 -8.69 9.83 19.45
CA LYS A 56 -9.94 10.58 19.55
C LYS A 56 -10.47 10.97 18.18
N THR A 57 -11.78 11.02 18.03
CA THR A 57 -12.45 11.28 16.73
C THR A 57 -11.99 12.58 16.11
N GLU A 58 -11.91 13.67 16.87
CA GLU A 58 -11.48 14.98 16.36
C GLU A 58 -10.05 14.93 15.81
N GLU A 59 -9.11 14.34 16.53
CA GLU A 59 -7.71 14.19 16.12
C GLU A 59 -7.61 13.26 14.88
N SER A 60 -8.38 12.17 14.85
CA SER A 60 -8.43 11.26 13.71
C SER A 60 -8.94 11.95 12.44
N ILE A 61 -9.95 12.80 12.56
CA ILE A 61 -10.49 13.58 11.43
C ILE A 61 -9.47 14.60 10.94
N ASN A 62 -8.81 15.34 11.84
CA ASN A 62 -7.79 16.33 11.47
C ASN A 62 -6.65 15.66 10.70
N LYS A 63 -6.14 14.52 11.19
CA LYS A 63 -5.10 13.75 10.49
C LYS A 63 -5.60 13.20 9.15
N ALA A 64 -6.85 12.74 9.08
CA ALA A 64 -7.45 12.30 7.83
C ALA A 64 -7.55 13.45 6.81
N MET A 65 -7.86 14.66 7.21
CA MET A 65 -7.87 15.85 6.34
C MET A 65 -6.49 16.18 5.76
N GLU A 66 -5.42 15.99 6.54
CA GLU A 66 -4.05 16.13 6.04
C GLU A 66 -3.74 15.06 4.96
N MET A 67 -4.19 13.83 5.17
CA MET A 67 -4.03 12.74 4.19
C MET A 67 -4.85 12.99 2.91
N VAL A 68 -6.06 13.55 3.02
CA VAL A 68 -6.87 13.97 1.86
C VAL A 68 -6.08 14.93 0.96
N LYS A 69 -5.43 15.94 1.57
CA LYS A 69 -4.57 16.90 0.84
C LYS A 69 -3.34 16.23 0.24
N LEU A 70 -2.71 15.32 1.00
CA LEU A 70 -1.52 14.60 0.55
C LEU A 70 -1.76 13.84 -0.76
N VAL A 71 -2.96 13.24 -0.91
CA VAL A 71 -3.33 12.45 -2.10
C VAL A 71 -4.16 13.23 -3.13
N GLY A 72 -4.26 14.56 -3.00
CA GLY A 72 -4.94 15.44 -3.97
C GLY A 72 -6.44 15.19 -4.09
N LEU A 73 -7.13 14.97 -2.98
CA LEU A 73 -8.58 14.78 -2.91
C LEU A 73 -9.30 15.95 -2.23
N ASP A 74 -8.69 17.15 -2.21
CA ASP A 74 -9.31 18.35 -1.65
C ASP A 74 -10.69 18.60 -2.28
N GLY A 75 -11.67 18.92 -1.43
CA GLY A 75 -13.06 19.12 -1.83
C GLY A 75 -13.87 17.83 -2.02
N ARG A 76 -13.29 16.66 -1.74
CA ARG A 76 -13.95 15.34 -1.81
C ARG A 76 -14.14 14.68 -0.44
N GLU A 77 -13.87 15.37 0.64
CA GLU A 77 -13.83 14.85 2.02
C GLU A 77 -15.15 14.15 2.41
N ASN A 78 -16.28 14.73 1.97
CA ASN A 78 -17.63 14.28 2.29
C ASN A 78 -18.24 13.33 1.24
N TYR A 79 -17.49 12.97 0.18
CA TYR A 79 -17.97 12.05 -0.85
C TYR A 79 -17.94 10.62 -0.34
N PHE A 80 -18.91 9.82 -0.75
CA PHE A 80 -18.91 8.37 -0.53
C PHE A 80 -18.16 7.65 -1.65
N PRO A 81 -17.65 6.43 -1.43
CA PRO A 81 -16.91 5.67 -2.43
C PRO A 81 -17.63 5.58 -3.79
N ARG A 82 -18.94 5.41 -3.81
CA ARG A 82 -19.75 5.32 -5.05
C ARG A 82 -19.76 6.61 -5.90
N GLU A 83 -19.36 7.73 -5.33
CA GLU A 83 -19.31 9.05 -5.99
C GLU A 83 -17.93 9.36 -6.56
N LEU A 84 -16.97 8.43 -6.39
CA LEU A 84 -15.57 8.58 -6.78
C LEU A 84 -15.23 7.69 -7.98
N SER A 85 -14.34 8.17 -8.85
CA SER A 85 -13.69 7.33 -9.86
C SER A 85 -12.81 6.26 -9.23
N GLY A 86 -12.44 5.20 -9.97
CA GLY A 86 -11.55 4.15 -9.48
C GLY A 86 -10.20 4.70 -8.97
N GLY A 87 -9.59 5.63 -9.71
CA GLY A 87 -8.35 6.29 -9.27
C GLY A 87 -8.52 7.11 -7.98
N GLN A 88 -9.66 7.79 -7.81
CA GLN A 88 -9.96 8.51 -6.56
C GLN A 88 -10.19 7.53 -5.40
N GLN A 89 -10.88 6.42 -5.62
CA GLN A 89 -11.04 5.37 -4.61
C GLN A 89 -9.68 4.78 -4.18
N GLN A 90 -8.77 4.56 -5.14
CA GLN A 90 -7.43 4.11 -4.87
C GLN A 90 -6.65 5.11 -4.01
N ARG A 91 -6.73 6.40 -4.31
CA ARG A 91 -6.12 7.47 -3.50
C ARG A 91 -6.66 7.47 -2.06
N VAL A 92 -7.96 7.22 -1.86
CA VAL A 92 -8.53 7.05 -0.51
C VAL A 92 -7.94 5.83 0.20
N GLY A 93 -7.78 4.70 -0.49
CA GLY A 93 -7.14 3.49 0.05
C GLY A 93 -5.69 3.73 0.48
N ILE A 94 -4.92 4.44 -0.36
CA ILE A 94 -3.56 4.88 -0.08
C ILE A 94 -3.53 5.79 1.16
N ALA A 95 -4.32 6.85 1.17
CA ALA A 95 -4.41 7.79 2.30
C ALA A 95 -4.78 7.10 3.61
N ARG A 96 -5.76 6.19 3.57
CA ARG A 96 -6.19 5.40 4.73
C ARG A 96 -5.06 4.54 5.29
N SER A 97 -4.29 3.89 4.42
CA SER A 97 -3.18 3.03 4.85
C SER A 97 -2.00 3.82 5.41
N LEU A 98 -1.78 5.05 4.92
CA LEU A 98 -0.72 5.94 5.39
C LEU A 98 -1.09 6.69 6.68
N ALA A 99 -2.38 6.91 6.94
CA ALA A 99 -2.84 7.66 8.11
C ALA A 99 -2.33 7.10 9.44
N VAL A 100 -2.10 5.79 9.52
CA VAL A 100 -1.56 5.11 10.70
C VAL A 100 -0.03 5.18 10.83
N GLU A 101 0.65 5.82 9.87
CA GLU A 101 2.13 5.96 9.80
C GLU A 101 2.87 4.62 9.93
N PRO A 102 2.59 3.66 9.05
CA PRO A 102 3.19 2.34 9.14
C PRO A 102 4.71 2.38 8.92
N ASP A 103 5.45 1.48 9.54
CA ASP A 103 6.88 1.29 9.26
C ASP A 103 7.08 0.52 7.95
N ILE A 104 6.19 -0.45 7.67
CA ILE A 104 6.18 -1.26 6.46
C ILE A 104 4.84 -1.07 5.73
N TRP A 105 4.91 -0.74 4.45
CA TRP A 105 3.74 -0.50 3.62
C TRP A 105 3.61 -1.58 2.55
N PHE A 106 2.55 -2.38 2.64
CA PHE A 106 2.23 -3.44 1.70
C PHE A 106 1.22 -2.95 0.67
N LEU A 107 1.51 -3.16 -0.60
CA LEU A 107 0.61 -2.86 -1.71
C LEU A 107 0.40 -4.15 -2.51
N ASP A 108 -0.83 -4.64 -2.52
CA ASP A 108 -1.23 -5.87 -3.20
C ASP A 108 -1.97 -5.50 -4.48
N GLU A 109 -1.28 -5.58 -5.62
CA GLU A 109 -1.77 -5.20 -6.95
C GLU A 109 -2.54 -3.86 -6.98
N PRO A 110 -1.97 -2.77 -6.46
CA PRO A 110 -2.73 -1.56 -6.15
C PRO A 110 -3.29 -0.87 -7.40
N PHE A 111 -2.78 -1.15 -8.60
CA PHE A 111 -3.20 -0.49 -9.82
C PHE A 111 -3.91 -1.40 -10.82
N SER A 112 -4.08 -2.69 -10.51
CA SER A 112 -4.67 -3.68 -11.44
C SER A 112 -6.12 -3.38 -11.82
N ALA A 113 -6.90 -2.78 -10.92
CA ALA A 113 -8.30 -2.44 -11.15
C ALA A 113 -8.51 -1.10 -11.89
N LEU A 114 -7.42 -0.42 -12.31
CA LEU A 114 -7.47 0.88 -12.97
C LEU A 114 -7.30 0.73 -14.49
N ASP A 115 -7.94 1.61 -15.26
CA ASP A 115 -7.69 1.72 -16.68
C ASP A 115 -6.24 2.21 -16.96
N PRO A 116 -5.68 1.95 -18.17
CA PRO A 116 -4.26 2.18 -18.44
C PRO A 116 -3.79 3.63 -18.23
N LEU A 117 -4.64 4.62 -18.53
CA LEU A 117 -4.30 6.02 -18.38
C LEU A 117 -4.21 6.41 -16.90
N ILE A 118 -5.24 6.11 -16.14
CA ILE A 118 -5.30 6.38 -14.69
C ILE A 118 -4.21 5.58 -13.95
N ARG A 119 -3.94 4.34 -14.38
CA ARG A 119 -2.85 3.53 -13.83
C ARG A 119 -1.51 4.25 -13.93
N LYS A 120 -1.17 4.79 -15.12
CA LYS A 120 0.08 5.53 -15.32
C LYS A 120 0.16 6.78 -14.43
N GLU A 121 -0.93 7.55 -14.35
CA GLU A 121 -1.00 8.72 -13.46
C GLU A 121 -0.78 8.33 -11.99
N MET A 122 -1.40 7.24 -11.54
CA MET A 122 -1.27 6.74 -10.17
C MET A 122 0.12 6.22 -9.85
N GLN A 123 0.81 5.59 -10.82
CA GLN A 123 2.21 5.17 -10.66
C GLN A 123 3.14 6.38 -10.49
N ASP A 124 2.94 7.43 -11.31
CA ASP A 124 3.75 8.66 -11.21
C ASP A 124 3.50 9.39 -9.87
N GLU A 125 2.27 9.39 -9.40
CA GLU A 125 1.92 9.92 -8.08
C GLU A 125 2.54 9.09 -6.94
N PHE A 126 2.54 7.76 -7.09
CA PHE A 126 3.16 6.85 -6.12
C PHE A 126 4.66 7.11 -5.97
N LEU A 127 5.39 7.29 -7.06
CA LEU A 127 6.82 7.66 -7.02
C LEU A 127 7.04 8.96 -6.24
N ARG A 128 6.20 9.97 -6.44
CA ARG A 128 6.29 11.23 -5.69
C ARG A 128 6.03 11.05 -4.18
N LEU A 129 5.11 10.13 -3.83
CA LEU A 129 4.84 9.80 -2.44
C LEU A 129 5.99 9.00 -1.82
N GLN A 130 6.58 8.06 -2.55
CA GLN A 130 7.73 7.27 -2.12
C GLN A 130 8.92 8.15 -1.75
N ASP A 131 9.26 9.11 -2.61
CA ASP A 131 10.34 10.08 -2.37
C ASP A 131 10.13 10.90 -1.09
N LYS A 132 8.88 11.26 -0.80
CA LYS A 132 8.54 12.05 0.39
C LYS A 132 8.52 11.24 1.68
N LEU A 133 8.06 9.99 1.61
CA LEU A 133 7.74 9.19 2.79
C LEU A 133 8.92 8.37 3.30
N GLN A 134 9.86 7.98 2.42
CA GLN A 134 11.04 7.17 2.74
C GLN A 134 10.71 5.93 3.60
N LYS A 135 9.65 5.21 3.22
CA LYS A 135 9.15 4.02 3.93
C LYS A 135 9.66 2.74 3.28
N THR A 136 9.75 1.67 4.07
CA THR A 136 9.92 0.33 3.50
C THR A 136 8.62 -0.09 2.83
N ILE A 137 8.66 -0.33 1.52
CA ILE A 137 7.49 -0.68 0.72
C ILE A 137 7.68 -2.09 0.16
N MET A 138 6.68 -2.94 0.36
CA MET A 138 6.56 -4.22 -0.32
C MET A 138 5.42 -4.12 -1.33
N PHE A 139 5.78 -4.14 -2.61
CA PHE A 139 4.85 -4.00 -3.73
C PHE A 139 4.68 -5.34 -4.42
N ILE A 140 3.46 -5.82 -4.55
CA ILE A 140 3.11 -7.06 -5.25
C ILE A 140 2.41 -6.69 -6.54
N THR A 141 2.92 -7.20 -7.66
CA THR A 141 2.32 -7.00 -8.99
C THR A 141 2.62 -8.21 -9.88
N HIS A 142 1.76 -8.44 -10.86
CA HIS A 142 2.00 -9.35 -11.98
C HIS A 142 2.45 -8.59 -13.25
N ASP A 143 2.53 -7.26 -13.20
CA ASP A 143 2.97 -6.40 -14.28
C ASP A 143 4.46 -6.11 -14.14
N PHE A 144 5.25 -6.64 -15.09
CA PHE A 144 6.69 -6.51 -15.06
C PHE A 144 7.17 -5.06 -15.25
N ASP A 145 6.47 -4.29 -16.11
CA ASP A 145 6.79 -2.89 -16.35
C ASP A 145 6.57 -2.03 -15.10
N GLU A 146 5.52 -2.35 -14.31
CA GLU A 146 5.33 -1.73 -13.00
C GLU A 146 6.50 -2.01 -12.06
N ALA A 147 6.91 -3.29 -11.96
CA ALA A 147 8.03 -3.67 -11.11
C ALA A 147 9.33 -2.95 -11.52
N LEU A 148 9.64 -2.91 -12.82
CA LEU A 148 10.83 -2.20 -13.34
C LEU A 148 10.81 -0.71 -13.05
N LYS A 149 9.62 -0.08 -13.09
CA LYS A 149 9.44 1.36 -12.90
C LYS A 149 9.51 1.79 -11.45
N LEU A 150 8.97 0.97 -10.53
CA LEU A 150 8.66 1.40 -9.16
C LEU A 150 9.62 0.83 -8.10
N ALA A 151 10.32 -0.27 -8.38
CA ALA A 151 11.07 -0.99 -7.39
C ALA A 151 12.57 -0.68 -7.37
N ASP A 152 13.16 -0.60 -6.18
CA ASP A 152 14.62 -0.63 -6.00
C ASP A 152 15.18 -2.05 -6.17
N ARG A 153 14.38 -3.06 -5.80
CA ARG A 153 14.70 -4.49 -5.93
C ARG A 153 13.47 -5.28 -6.32
N ILE A 154 13.65 -6.27 -7.18
CA ILE A 154 12.58 -7.16 -7.68
C ILE A 154 12.88 -8.59 -7.25
N ALA A 155 11.87 -9.24 -6.65
CA ALA A 155 11.86 -10.67 -6.40
C ALA A 155 10.93 -11.35 -7.42
N ILE A 156 11.48 -12.15 -8.33
CA ILE A 156 10.70 -12.95 -9.26
C ILE A 156 10.37 -14.28 -8.59
N MET A 157 9.09 -14.60 -8.52
CA MET A 157 8.60 -15.82 -7.88
C MET A 157 7.94 -16.75 -8.88
N LYS A 158 8.22 -18.03 -8.73
CA LYS A 158 7.58 -19.13 -9.48
C LYS A 158 7.29 -20.27 -8.51
N ASP A 159 6.07 -20.78 -8.53
CA ASP A 159 5.64 -21.93 -7.72
C ASP A 159 5.97 -21.81 -6.23
N GLY A 160 5.92 -20.58 -5.68
CA GLY A 160 6.22 -20.26 -4.28
C GLY A 160 7.70 -20.19 -3.94
N ILE A 161 8.59 -20.21 -4.94
CA ILE A 161 10.05 -20.12 -4.80
C ILE A 161 10.51 -18.81 -5.44
N ILE A 162 11.49 -18.14 -4.80
CA ILE A 162 12.15 -16.97 -5.40
C ILE A 162 13.20 -17.47 -6.38
N GLU A 163 12.97 -17.24 -7.68
CA GLU A 163 13.90 -17.56 -8.77
C GLU A 163 15.09 -16.59 -8.82
N GLN A 164 14.80 -15.30 -8.64
CA GLN A 164 15.82 -14.26 -8.62
C GLN A 164 15.36 -13.09 -7.72
N LEU A 165 16.32 -12.49 -7.02
CA LEU A 165 16.11 -11.27 -6.25
C LEU A 165 17.26 -10.30 -6.55
N ASP A 166 16.99 -9.25 -7.32
CA ASP A 166 18.03 -8.32 -7.77
C ASP A 166 17.47 -6.93 -8.05
N THR A 167 18.34 -6.02 -8.52
CA THR A 167 17.93 -4.72 -9.04
C THR A 167 17.19 -4.88 -10.38
N PRO A 168 16.32 -3.94 -10.76
CA PRO A 168 15.65 -3.95 -12.08
C PRO A 168 16.62 -4.13 -13.25
N ALA A 169 17.74 -3.42 -13.24
CA ALA A 169 18.77 -3.53 -14.29
C ALA A 169 19.34 -4.94 -14.40
N ASN A 170 19.68 -5.59 -13.27
CA ASN A 170 20.23 -6.93 -13.28
C ASN A 170 19.21 -8.00 -13.67
N ILE A 171 17.93 -7.84 -13.30
CA ILE A 171 16.86 -8.73 -13.74
C ILE A 171 16.78 -8.76 -15.28
N VAL A 172 16.88 -7.60 -15.92
CA VAL A 172 16.80 -7.49 -17.39
C VAL A 172 18.09 -7.95 -18.09
N LEU A 173 19.26 -7.56 -17.55
CA LEU A 173 20.55 -7.81 -18.23
C LEU A 173 21.15 -9.19 -17.93
N ASN A 174 20.87 -9.76 -16.77
CA ASN A 174 21.44 -11.00 -16.27
C ASN A 174 20.36 -11.90 -15.67
N PRO A 175 19.35 -12.36 -16.46
CA PRO A 175 18.32 -13.25 -15.95
C PRO A 175 18.93 -14.58 -15.47
N ALA A 176 18.55 -15.03 -14.28
CA ALA A 176 19.07 -16.27 -13.67
C ALA A 176 18.57 -17.54 -14.39
N THR A 177 17.39 -17.48 -15.00
CA THR A 177 16.78 -18.58 -15.75
C THR A 177 16.04 -18.06 -16.98
N GLU A 178 15.64 -18.95 -17.88
CA GLU A 178 14.76 -18.62 -19.03
C GLU A 178 13.37 -18.08 -18.60
N TYR A 179 12.96 -18.36 -17.37
CA TYR A 179 11.68 -17.88 -16.84
C TYR A 179 11.73 -16.41 -16.44
N VAL A 180 12.86 -15.93 -15.96
CA VAL A 180 13.11 -14.54 -15.58
C VAL A 180 13.24 -13.67 -16.82
#